data_204e532daf92c7b1f81fa0aa01b11d21
#
_entry.id   204e532daf92c7b1f81fa0aa01b11d21
#
_cell.length_a   1.000
_cell.length_b   1.000
_cell.length_c   1.000
_cell.angle_alpha   90.00
_cell.angle_beta   90.00
_cell.angle_gamma   90.00
#
_symmetry.space_group_name_H-M   'P 1'
#
loop_
_entity.id
_entity.type
_entity.pdbx_description
1 polymer ?
#
loop_
_entity_poly.entity_id
_entity_poly.type
_entity_poly.pdbx_seq_one_letter_code
_entity_poly.pdbx_strand_id
1 'polypeptide(L)'
;MKRFITLLIVSLSTILLIACSNQSSNSLDGEYYWINESRNEVAFTISGSKGNINKGEADAFTIDKDSSTIELTGSNIISRKENYTFKDGVFTVNISGSKQDYYKKDSKAYKEALKKYGDK
;
A
#
# COMPACT_ATOMS: atom_id res chain seq x y z
N MET A 1 -14.35 -37.84 24.72
CA MET A 1 -14.65 -36.41 24.90
C MET A 1 -13.41 -35.52 24.90
N LYS A 2 -12.37 -35.94 25.60
CA LYS A 2 -11.13 -35.13 25.62
C LYS A 2 -10.51 -34.93 24.24
N ARG A 3 -10.65 -35.90 23.35
CA ARG A 3 -10.11 -35.82 21.98
C ARG A 3 -10.82 -34.78 21.14
N PHE A 4 -12.11 -34.58 21.34
CA PHE A 4 -12.89 -33.59 20.62
C PHE A 4 -12.47 -32.16 20.99
N ILE A 5 -12.21 -31.95 22.29
CA ILE A 5 -11.80 -30.64 22.80
C ILE A 5 -10.42 -30.28 22.24
N THR A 6 -9.50 -31.24 22.16
CA THR A 6 -8.17 -31.02 21.62
C THR A 6 -8.23 -30.63 20.15
N LEU A 7 -9.06 -31.33 19.37
CA LEU A 7 -9.23 -31.02 17.95
C LEU A 7 -9.81 -29.60 17.74
N LEU A 8 -10.75 -29.24 18.60
CA LEU A 8 -11.38 -27.92 18.52
C LEU A 8 -10.36 -26.80 18.76
N ILE A 9 -9.48 -27.00 19.75
CA ILE A 9 -8.44 -26.01 20.08
C ILE A 9 -7.47 -25.84 18.92
N VAL A 10 -7.06 -26.93 18.29
CA VAL A 10 -6.14 -26.88 17.13
C VAL A 10 -6.79 -26.13 15.96
N SER A 11 -8.07 -26.40 15.71
CA SER A 11 -8.79 -25.70 14.64
C SER A 11 -8.88 -24.19 14.91
N LEU A 12 -9.14 -23.82 16.14
CA LEU A 12 -9.22 -22.42 16.53
C LEU A 12 -7.88 -21.71 16.35
N SER A 13 -6.79 -22.38 16.71
CA SER A 13 -5.43 -21.82 16.54
C SER A 13 -5.11 -21.54 15.07
N THR A 14 -5.52 -22.44 14.19
CA THR A 14 -5.30 -22.26 12.75
C THR A 14 -6.05 -21.03 12.23
N ILE A 15 -7.27 -20.82 12.69
CA ILE A 15 -8.07 -19.65 12.29
C ILE A 15 -7.41 -18.36 12.75
N LEU A 16 -6.85 -18.34 13.95
CA LEU A 16 -6.16 -17.16 14.47
C LEU A 16 -4.93 -16.81 13.65
N LEU A 17 -4.20 -17.81 13.17
CA LEU A 17 -3.04 -17.58 12.31
C LEU A 17 -3.42 -16.94 10.98
N ILE A 18 -4.53 -17.37 10.41
CA ILE A 18 -5.04 -16.78 9.17
C ILE A 18 -5.44 -15.33 9.40
N ALA A 19 -6.07 -15.03 10.53
CA ALA A 19 -6.44 -13.65 10.86
C ALA A 19 -5.22 -12.75 11.01
N CYS A 20 -4.15 -13.25 11.62
CA CYS A 20 -2.90 -12.48 11.74
C CYS A 20 -2.28 -12.18 10.38
N SER A 21 -2.33 -13.15 9.45
CA SER A 21 -1.83 -12.93 8.09
C SER A 21 -2.64 -11.85 7.37
N ASN A 22 -3.95 -11.83 7.56
CA ASN A 22 -4.80 -10.80 6.96
C ASN A 22 -4.48 -9.41 7.52
N GLN A 23 -4.17 -9.32 8.81
CA GLN A 23 -3.81 -8.05 9.42
C GLN A 23 -2.51 -7.49 8.85
N SER A 24 -1.51 -8.34 8.61
CA SER A 24 -0.25 -7.87 8.05
C SER A 24 -0.40 -7.39 6.61
N SER A 25 -1.35 -7.90 5.85
CA SER A 25 -1.61 -7.46 4.48
C SER A 25 -2.24 -6.06 4.41
N ASN A 26 -2.75 -5.55 5.54
CA ASN A 26 -3.34 -4.20 5.63
C ASN A 26 -2.32 -3.13 6.01
N SER A 27 -1.06 -3.50 6.23
CA SER A 27 0.00 -2.52 6.51
C SER A 27 0.25 -1.65 5.28
N LEU A 28 0.54 -0.38 5.52
CA LEU A 28 0.91 0.54 4.45
C LEU A 28 2.35 0.37 4.00
N ASP A 29 3.19 -0.26 4.81
CA ASP A 29 4.61 -0.43 4.48
C ASP A 29 4.81 -1.23 3.20
N GLY A 30 5.70 -0.76 2.34
CA GLY A 30 6.04 -1.46 1.12
C GLY A 30 6.36 -0.52 -0.03
N GLU A 31 6.68 -1.12 -1.17
CA GLU A 31 6.93 -0.40 -2.41
C GLU A 31 5.61 -0.26 -3.16
N TYR A 32 5.39 0.91 -3.76
CA TYR A 32 4.19 1.20 -4.54
C TYR A 32 4.58 1.53 -5.97
N TYR A 33 3.92 0.86 -6.90
CA TYR A 33 4.24 0.94 -8.32
C TYR A 33 3.22 1.78 -9.07
N TRP A 34 3.71 2.58 -9.98
CA TRP A 34 2.89 3.31 -10.94
C TRP A 34 2.88 2.50 -12.22
N ILE A 35 1.76 1.84 -12.48
CA ILE A 35 1.62 0.91 -13.61
C ILE A 35 0.49 1.38 -14.52
N ASN A 36 0.81 1.61 -15.79
CA ASN A 36 -0.17 1.88 -16.84
C ASN A 36 0.43 1.45 -18.17
N GLU A 37 -0.20 1.84 -19.27
CA GLU A 37 0.24 1.43 -20.60
C GLU A 37 1.70 1.82 -20.91
N SER A 38 2.18 2.89 -20.31
CA SER A 38 3.53 3.41 -20.59
C SER A 38 4.47 3.34 -19.39
N ARG A 39 4.00 2.90 -18.23
CA ARG A 39 4.80 2.92 -17.01
C ARG A 39 4.70 1.61 -16.23
N ASN A 40 5.82 1.21 -15.66
CA ASN A 40 5.92 0.16 -14.67
C ASN A 40 7.14 0.47 -13.82
N GLU A 41 6.97 1.32 -12.82
CA GLU A 41 8.09 1.82 -12.03
C GLU A 41 7.67 2.05 -10.59
N VAL A 42 8.65 2.00 -9.68
CA VAL A 42 8.40 2.32 -8.28
C VAL A 42 8.15 3.81 -8.16
N ALA A 43 6.97 4.19 -7.70
CA ALA A 43 6.62 5.59 -7.50
C ALA A 43 7.11 6.07 -6.14
N PHE A 44 6.88 5.27 -5.11
CA PHE A 44 7.29 5.61 -3.74
C PHE A 44 7.36 4.36 -2.88
N THR A 45 8.05 4.49 -1.75
CA THR A 45 8.18 3.42 -0.75
C THR A 45 7.73 3.97 0.60
N ILE A 46 6.89 3.23 1.31
CA ILE A 46 6.40 3.61 2.63
C ILE A 46 7.07 2.78 3.71
N SER A 47 7.53 3.44 4.75
CA SER A 47 8.07 2.82 5.96
C SER A 47 7.54 3.56 7.17
N GLY A 48 6.69 2.91 7.96
CA GLY A 48 6.03 3.55 9.11
C GLY A 48 5.08 4.66 8.67
N SER A 49 5.33 5.87 9.09
CA SER A 49 4.53 7.04 8.74
C SER A 49 5.19 7.94 7.69
N LYS A 50 6.24 7.44 7.01
CA LYS A 50 6.96 8.22 6.00
C LYS A 50 6.99 7.49 4.68
N GLY A 51 6.91 8.27 3.60
CA GLY A 51 7.09 7.79 2.25
C GLY A 51 8.23 8.50 1.56
N ASN A 52 9.04 7.76 0.81
CA ASN A 52 10.10 8.30 -0.03
C ASN A 52 9.64 8.23 -1.47
N ILE A 53 9.62 9.37 -2.15
CA ILE A 53 9.10 9.47 -3.51
C ILE A 53 10.24 9.31 -4.51
N ASN A 54 10.08 8.37 -5.43
CA ASN A 54 11.05 8.12 -6.49
C ASN A 54 10.70 8.88 -7.77
N LYS A 55 9.41 9.14 -7.98
CA LYS A 55 8.92 9.81 -9.19
C LYS A 55 7.90 10.86 -8.81
N GLY A 56 8.24 12.12 -9.02
CA GLY A 56 7.38 13.26 -8.73
C GLY A 56 8.18 14.49 -8.34
N GLU A 57 7.50 15.61 -8.16
CA GLU A 57 8.13 16.86 -7.77
C GLU A 57 8.54 16.88 -6.31
N ALA A 58 7.78 16.19 -5.47
CA ALA A 58 8.08 16.07 -4.04
C ALA A 58 9.13 14.99 -3.82
N ASP A 59 9.88 15.12 -2.74
CA ASP A 59 10.92 14.16 -2.37
C ASP A 59 10.40 13.10 -1.40
N ALA A 60 9.45 13.48 -0.54
CA ALA A 60 8.94 12.60 0.52
C ALA A 60 7.56 13.06 0.98
N PHE A 61 6.93 12.23 1.79
CA PHE A 61 5.68 12.61 2.45
C PHE A 61 5.59 11.97 3.83
N THR A 62 4.78 12.58 4.69
CA THR A 62 4.44 12.06 6.01
C THR A 62 2.96 11.67 6.00
N ILE A 63 2.63 10.55 6.63
CA ILE A 63 1.28 9.99 6.63
C ILE A 63 0.59 10.28 7.96
N ASP A 64 -0.63 10.82 7.91
CA ASP A 64 -1.52 10.93 9.05
C ASP A 64 -2.68 9.97 8.81
N LYS A 65 -2.64 8.82 9.47
CA LYS A 65 -3.66 7.77 9.30
C LYS A 65 -5.00 8.18 9.88
N ASP A 66 -5.00 9.02 10.92
CA ASP A 66 -6.23 9.45 11.56
C ASP A 66 -7.09 10.31 10.64
N SER A 67 -6.45 11.16 9.85
CA SER A 67 -7.16 12.03 8.91
C SER A 67 -7.14 11.53 7.47
N SER A 68 -6.43 10.44 7.20
CA SER A 68 -6.23 9.89 5.86
C SER A 68 -5.64 10.94 4.91
N THR A 69 -4.59 11.60 5.38
CA THR A 69 -3.87 12.60 4.61
C THR A 69 -2.38 12.32 4.60
N ILE A 70 -1.72 12.86 3.59
CA ILE A 70 -0.26 12.92 3.56
C ILE A 70 0.16 14.38 3.44
N GLU A 71 1.36 14.68 3.93
CA GLU A 71 1.96 15.98 3.73
C GLU A 71 3.19 15.81 2.85
N LEU A 72 3.13 16.38 1.66
CA LEU A 72 4.22 16.31 0.68
C LEU A 72 5.28 17.36 1.01
N THR A 73 6.53 16.93 0.98
CA THR A 73 7.67 17.80 1.24
C THR A 73 8.73 17.61 0.18
N GLY A 74 9.56 18.65 -0.03
CA GLY A 74 10.65 18.59 -0.98
C GLY A 74 11.35 19.92 -1.08
N SER A 75 12.54 19.92 -1.68
CA SER A 75 13.35 21.14 -1.82
C SER A 75 12.80 22.10 -2.87
N ASN A 76 12.02 21.59 -3.82
CA ASN A 76 11.52 22.36 -4.95
C ASN A 76 10.02 22.63 -4.90
N ILE A 77 9.35 22.29 -3.80
CA ILE A 77 7.90 22.49 -3.65
C ILE A 77 7.58 23.12 -2.32
N ILE A 78 6.42 23.76 -2.27
CA ILE A 78 5.82 24.20 -1.01
C ILE A 78 5.08 23.01 -0.42
N SER A 79 5.27 22.73 0.86
CA SER A 79 4.58 21.63 1.53
C SER A 79 3.08 21.75 1.36
N ARG A 80 2.43 20.65 1.02
CA ARG A 80 0.98 20.63 0.87
C ARG A 80 0.42 19.30 1.37
N LYS A 81 -0.84 19.33 1.78
CA LYS A 81 -1.55 18.14 2.25
C LYS A 81 -2.47 17.63 1.16
N GLU A 82 -2.51 16.30 1.01
CA GLU A 82 -3.39 15.62 0.08
C GLU A 82 -4.12 14.50 0.78
N ASN A 83 -5.37 14.28 0.44
CA ASN A 83 -6.12 13.14 0.92
C ASN A 83 -5.70 11.89 0.16
N TYR A 84 -5.67 10.75 0.83
CA TYR A 84 -5.39 9.48 0.19
C TYR A 84 -6.44 8.45 0.56
N THR A 85 -6.53 7.41 -0.23
CA THR A 85 -7.28 6.20 0.12
C THR A 85 -6.36 5.01 -0.06
N PHE A 86 -6.55 4.00 0.77
CA PHE A 86 -5.82 2.74 0.63
C PHE A 86 -6.80 1.60 0.82
N LYS A 87 -6.96 0.79 -0.20
CA LYS A 87 -7.88 -0.35 -0.16
C LYS A 87 -7.36 -1.45 -1.06
N ASP A 88 -7.27 -2.67 -0.51
CA ASP A 88 -6.91 -3.87 -1.27
C ASP A 88 -5.59 -3.72 -2.05
N GLY A 89 -4.62 -3.05 -1.42
CA GLY A 89 -3.31 -2.86 -2.02
C GLY A 89 -3.21 -1.69 -2.98
N VAL A 90 -4.28 -0.90 -3.14
CA VAL A 90 -4.27 0.27 -4.01
C VAL A 90 -4.23 1.54 -3.17
N PHE A 91 -3.19 2.32 -3.35
CA PHE A 91 -2.99 3.61 -2.69
C PHE A 91 -3.29 4.70 -3.71
N THR A 92 -4.37 5.44 -3.50
CA THR A 92 -4.81 6.48 -4.44
C THR A 92 -4.54 7.84 -3.84
N VAL A 93 -3.76 8.65 -4.54
CA VAL A 93 -3.34 9.96 -4.04
C VAL A 93 -2.84 10.83 -5.19
N ASN A 94 -2.82 12.14 -4.96
CA ASN A 94 -2.27 13.10 -5.91
C ASN A 94 -0.88 13.53 -5.42
N ILE A 95 0.18 12.96 -6.00
CA ILE A 95 1.56 13.36 -5.71
C ILE A 95 2.28 13.94 -6.93
N SER A 96 1.68 13.82 -8.11
CA SER A 96 2.33 14.26 -9.35
C SER A 96 1.47 15.21 -10.18
N GLY A 97 0.49 15.86 -9.56
CA GLY A 97 -0.38 16.82 -10.23
C GLY A 97 -1.77 16.30 -10.54
N SER A 98 -1.99 15.01 -10.46
CA SER A 98 -3.31 14.41 -10.63
C SER A 98 -3.42 13.19 -9.75
N LYS A 99 -4.68 12.81 -9.44
CA LYS A 99 -4.95 11.64 -8.61
C LYS A 99 -4.67 10.37 -9.39
N GLN A 100 -3.82 9.50 -8.84
CA GLN A 100 -3.41 8.25 -9.48
C GLN A 100 -3.54 7.10 -8.52
N ASP A 101 -3.68 5.89 -9.07
CA ASP A 101 -3.65 4.65 -8.32
C ASP A 101 -2.23 4.09 -8.34
N TYR A 102 -1.73 3.75 -7.16
CA TYR A 102 -0.41 3.12 -7.01
C TYR A 102 -0.62 1.76 -6.37
N TYR A 103 0.10 0.75 -6.85
CA TYR A 103 -0.14 -0.64 -6.49
C TYR A 103 0.96 -1.14 -5.57
N LYS A 104 0.56 -1.61 -4.40
CA LYS A 104 1.52 -2.16 -3.44
C LYS A 104 2.08 -3.46 -3.99
N LYS A 105 3.42 -3.57 -4.01
CA LYS A 105 4.12 -4.74 -4.52
C LYS A 105 3.59 -6.02 -3.87
N ASP A 106 3.39 -7.04 -4.69
CA ASP A 106 2.90 -8.37 -4.29
C ASP A 106 1.44 -8.41 -3.82
N SER A 107 0.72 -7.30 -3.92
CA SER A 107 -0.73 -7.33 -3.68
C SER A 107 -1.45 -7.93 -4.88
N LYS A 108 -2.70 -8.33 -4.67
CA LYS A 108 -3.52 -8.84 -5.77
C LYS A 108 -3.71 -7.78 -6.85
N ALA A 109 -3.95 -6.53 -6.46
CA ALA A 109 -4.12 -5.42 -7.39
C ALA A 109 -2.85 -5.19 -8.23
N TYR A 110 -1.68 -5.30 -7.60
CA TYR A 110 -0.39 -5.21 -8.29
C TYR A 110 -0.27 -6.30 -9.36
N LYS A 111 -0.58 -7.54 -9.01
CA LYS A 111 -0.51 -8.66 -9.96
C LYS A 111 -1.49 -8.51 -11.11
N GLU A 112 -2.68 -8.02 -10.83
CA GLU A 112 -3.68 -7.76 -11.86
C GLU A 112 -3.25 -6.62 -12.79
N ALA A 113 -2.64 -5.57 -12.24
CA ALA A 113 -2.14 -4.46 -13.04
C ALA A 113 -0.99 -4.90 -13.94
N LEU A 114 -0.08 -5.73 -13.44
CA LEU A 114 0.99 -6.31 -14.25
C LEU A 114 0.43 -7.14 -15.39
N LYS A 115 -0.61 -7.93 -15.12
CA LYS A 115 -1.27 -8.74 -16.14
C LYS A 115 -1.89 -7.89 -17.22
N LYS A 116 -2.50 -6.78 -16.84
CA LYS A 116 -3.20 -5.90 -17.76
C LYS A 116 -2.26 -5.03 -18.59
N TYR A 117 -1.18 -4.53 -17.98
CA TYR A 117 -0.32 -3.54 -18.61
C TYR A 117 1.14 -3.98 -18.75
N GLY A 118 1.61 -4.88 -17.90
CA GLY A 118 3.03 -5.16 -17.75
C GLY A 118 3.65 -6.13 -18.73
N ASP A 119 2.85 -6.83 -19.51
CA ASP A 119 3.32 -7.86 -20.44
C ASP A 119 3.57 -7.30 -21.85
N LYS A 120 4.16 -6.15 -21.92
CA LYS A 120 4.45 -5.55 -23.24
C LYS A 120 5.91 -5.58 -23.59
#